data_f58b98fc20d8f743cac75a54b97047f7
#
_entry.id   f58b98fc20d8f743cac75a54b97047f7
#
_cell.length_a   1.000
_cell.length_b   1.000
_cell.length_c   1.000
_cell.angle_alpha   90.00
_cell.angle_beta   90.00
_cell.angle_gamma   90.00
#
_symmetry.space_group_name_H-M   'P 1'
#
loop_
_entity.id
_entity.type
_entity.pdbx_description
1 polymer ?
#
loop_
_entity_poly.entity_id
_entity_poly.type
_entity_poly.pdbx_seq_one_letter_code
_entity_poly.pdbx_strand_id
1 'polypeptide(L)'
;MLDLAHLGLGPDGHTASLVPGDPVLDISGADVALTGLYQGRRRMTLTYPMLNRSRRIVWLITGKEKAEMLARLYRGDRSIPAGRISQEQAFVLADREAAARLGPELALR
;
A
#
# COMPACT_ATOMS: atom_id res chain seq x y z
N MET A 1 10.80 -13.85 6.48
CA MET A 1 9.86 -12.85 7.04
C MET A 1 10.60 -11.56 7.31
N LEU A 2 10.01 -10.44 6.88
CA LEU A 2 10.61 -9.14 7.12
C LEU A 2 10.26 -8.67 8.53
N ASP A 3 11.21 -8.00 9.18
CA ASP A 3 10.93 -7.39 10.47
C ASP A 3 10.10 -6.11 10.29
N LEU A 4 10.39 -5.36 9.23
CA LEU A 4 9.69 -4.11 8.94
C LEU A 4 9.57 -3.96 7.43
N ALA A 5 8.38 -3.68 6.95
CA ALA A 5 8.16 -3.26 5.58
C ALA A 5 7.76 -1.78 5.60
N HIS A 6 8.51 -0.97 4.87
CA HIS A 6 8.24 0.45 4.72
C HIS A 6 7.61 0.65 3.35
N LEU A 7 6.37 1.12 3.32
CA LEU A 7 5.61 1.22 2.08
C LEU A 7 5.19 2.65 1.79
N GLY A 8 5.17 2.98 0.51
CA GLY A 8 4.57 4.21 0.02
C GLY A 8 3.24 3.91 -0.67
N LEU A 9 2.50 4.95 -0.99
CA LEU A 9 1.19 4.84 -1.61
C LEU A 9 1.16 5.70 -2.86
N GLY A 10 0.84 5.08 -4.00
CA GLY A 10 0.69 5.82 -5.24
C GLY A 10 -0.67 6.49 -5.38
N PRO A 11 -0.79 7.48 -6.27
CA PRO A 11 -2.08 8.17 -6.46
C PRO A 11 -3.17 7.29 -7.05
N ASP A 12 -2.79 6.15 -7.64
CA ASP A 12 -3.74 5.16 -8.16
C ASP A 12 -3.99 4.02 -7.16
N GLY A 13 -3.44 4.12 -5.96
CA GLY A 13 -3.60 3.10 -4.94
C GLY A 13 -2.55 2.00 -4.98
N HIS A 14 -1.53 2.12 -5.85
CA HIS A 14 -0.48 1.10 -5.87
C HIS A 14 0.44 1.23 -4.67
N THR A 15 1.10 0.13 -4.32
CA THR A 15 2.19 0.12 -3.35
C THR A 15 3.23 -0.89 -3.82
N ALA A 16 4.51 -0.69 -3.48
CA ALA A 16 5.61 -1.44 -4.06
C ALA A 16 5.48 -1.34 -5.59
N SER A 17 5.54 -2.46 -6.32
CA SER A 17 5.15 -2.47 -7.73
C SER A 17 3.87 -3.28 -7.96
N LEU A 18 3.00 -3.31 -6.97
CA LEU A 18 1.67 -3.89 -7.05
C LEU A 18 0.70 -2.80 -7.55
N VAL A 19 0.42 -2.83 -8.85
CA VAL A 19 -0.38 -1.78 -9.49
C VAL A 19 -1.75 -2.32 -9.90
N PRO A 20 -2.77 -1.44 -10.01
CA PRO A 20 -4.11 -1.91 -10.38
C PRO A 20 -4.12 -2.68 -11.69
N GLY A 21 -4.84 -3.81 -11.70
CA GLY A 21 -5.02 -4.62 -12.89
C GLY A 21 -3.85 -5.50 -13.28
N ASP A 22 -2.74 -5.48 -12.56
CA ASP A 22 -1.57 -6.28 -12.90
C ASP A 22 -1.78 -7.71 -12.41
N PRO A 23 -1.46 -8.73 -13.26
CA PRO A 23 -1.57 -10.13 -12.82
C PRO A 23 -0.72 -10.47 -11.61
N VAL A 24 0.32 -9.68 -11.30
CA VAL A 24 1.16 -9.91 -10.13
C VAL A 24 0.36 -9.85 -8.83
N LEU A 25 -0.78 -9.17 -8.84
CA LEU A 25 -1.64 -9.10 -7.65
C LEU A 25 -2.14 -10.46 -7.21
N ASP A 26 -2.22 -11.42 -8.12
CA ASP A 26 -2.76 -12.74 -7.83
C ASP A 26 -1.71 -13.78 -7.50
N ILE A 27 -0.44 -13.40 -7.44
CA ILE A 27 0.63 -14.34 -7.12
C ILE A 27 0.63 -14.66 -5.64
N SER A 28 0.51 -15.94 -5.31
CA SER A 28 0.46 -16.39 -3.93
C SER A 28 1.56 -17.39 -3.57
N GLY A 29 2.27 -17.91 -4.54
CA GLY A 29 3.27 -18.97 -4.32
C GLY A 29 4.71 -18.50 -4.32
N ALA A 30 4.97 -17.20 -4.31
CA ALA A 30 6.32 -16.66 -4.35
C ALA A 30 6.41 -15.37 -3.54
N ASP A 31 7.61 -15.10 -3.04
CA ASP A 31 7.86 -13.89 -2.25
C ASP A 31 8.19 -12.69 -3.14
N VAL A 32 8.75 -12.95 -4.31
CA VAL A 32 9.14 -11.93 -5.30
C VAL A 32 8.60 -12.36 -6.64
N ALA A 33 8.13 -11.42 -7.43
CA ALA A 33 7.60 -11.73 -8.74
C ALA A 33 7.84 -10.58 -9.71
N LEU A 34 7.80 -10.91 -11.01
CA LEU A 34 7.85 -9.90 -12.06
C LEU A 34 6.45 -9.38 -12.31
N THR A 35 6.35 -8.07 -12.52
CA THR A 35 5.08 -7.45 -12.89
C THR A 35 4.86 -7.58 -14.40
N GLY A 36 3.65 -7.26 -14.86
CA GLY A 36 3.40 -6.95 -16.25
C GLY A 36 4.05 -5.62 -16.64
N LEU A 37 3.75 -5.14 -17.83
CA LEU A 37 4.27 -3.86 -18.28
C LEU A 37 3.53 -2.73 -17.56
N TYR A 38 4.31 -1.82 -16.98
CA TYR A 38 3.78 -0.61 -16.36
C TYR A 38 4.66 0.54 -16.81
N GLN A 39 4.05 1.49 -17.50
CA GLN A 39 4.79 2.61 -18.09
C GLN A 39 5.94 2.11 -18.99
N GLY A 40 5.68 1.05 -19.75
CA GLY A 40 6.62 0.49 -20.70
C GLY A 40 7.71 -0.40 -20.11
N ARG A 41 7.65 -0.72 -18.82
CA ARG A 41 8.69 -1.51 -18.15
C ARG A 41 8.09 -2.59 -17.28
N ARG A 42 8.81 -3.69 -17.18
CA ARG A 42 8.54 -4.70 -16.15
C ARG A 42 9.39 -4.40 -14.94
N ARG A 43 8.84 -4.73 -13.76
CA ARG A 43 9.54 -4.51 -12.50
C ARG A 43 9.47 -5.78 -11.67
N MET A 44 10.34 -5.87 -10.68
CA MET A 44 10.22 -6.89 -9.64
C MET A 44 9.52 -6.26 -8.45
N THR A 45 8.69 -7.06 -7.78
CA THR A 45 8.00 -6.59 -6.59
C THR A 45 7.98 -7.70 -5.54
N LEU A 46 7.95 -7.29 -4.28
CA LEU A 46 7.52 -8.20 -3.22
C LEU A 46 6.03 -8.44 -3.40
N THR A 47 5.61 -9.67 -3.16
CA THR A 47 4.21 -10.07 -3.34
C THR A 47 3.40 -9.81 -2.07
N TYR A 48 2.08 -9.93 -2.16
CA TYR A 48 1.23 -9.82 -0.97
C TYR A 48 1.61 -10.82 0.12
N PRO A 49 1.84 -12.12 -0.19
CA PRO A 49 2.22 -13.04 0.88
C PRO A 49 3.48 -12.60 1.62
N MET A 50 4.48 -12.10 0.88
CA MET A 50 5.71 -11.64 1.53
C MET A 50 5.47 -10.41 2.40
N LEU A 51 4.77 -9.42 1.85
CA LEU A 51 4.51 -8.17 2.57
C LEU A 51 3.63 -8.41 3.80
N ASN A 52 2.59 -9.25 3.65
CA ASN A 52 1.64 -9.49 4.73
C ASN A 52 2.20 -10.34 5.86
N ARG A 53 3.32 -11.03 5.62
CA ARG A 53 4.03 -11.76 6.69
C ARG A 53 4.98 -10.88 7.48
N SER A 54 5.14 -9.60 7.10
CA SER A 54 6.03 -8.70 7.83
C SER A 54 5.56 -8.53 9.26
N ARG A 55 6.49 -8.41 10.20
CA ARG A 55 6.14 -8.17 11.60
C ARG A 55 5.49 -6.83 11.79
N ARG A 56 6.01 -5.81 11.09
CA ARG A 56 5.45 -4.46 11.15
C ARG A 56 5.43 -3.88 9.75
N ILE A 57 4.43 -3.08 9.49
CA ILE A 57 4.30 -2.35 8.23
C ILE A 57 4.14 -0.88 8.56
N VAL A 58 4.98 -0.05 7.95
CA VAL A 58 4.92 1.39 8.13
C VAL A 58 4.63 2.04 6.79
N TRP A 59 3.54 2.79 6.74
CA TRP A 59 3.21 3.60 5.58
C TRP A 59 3.72 5.01 5.80
N LEU A 60 4.46 5.55 4.85
CA LEU A 60 4.85 6.96 4.85
C LEU A 60 4.15 7.62 3.68
N ILE A 61 3.20 8.51 3.98
CA ILE A 61 2.31 9.08 2.97
C ILE A 61 2.27 10.58 3.17
N THR A 62 2.69 11.33 2.15
CA THR A 62 2.72 12.79 2.20
C THR A 62 2.11 13.38 0.94
N GLY A 63 1.54 14.58 1.09
CA GLY A 63 1.00 15.34 -0.02
C GLY A 63 -0.51 15.21 -0.16
N LYS A 64 -1.15 16.29 -0.58
CA LYS A 64 -2.62 16.29 -0.68
C LYS A 64 -3.13 15.41 -1.82
N GLU A 65 -2.31 15.13 -2.83
CA GLU A 65 -2.69 14.24 -3.92
C GLU A 65 -2.87 12.79 -3.46
N LYS A 66 -2.43 12.47 -2.25
CA LYS A 66 -2.61 11.15 -1.65
C LYS A 66 -3.83 11.05 -0.76
N ALA A 67 -4.52 12.16 -0.49
CA ALA A 67 -5.57 12.20 0.53
C ALA A 67 -6.71 11.22 0.26
N GLU A 68 -7.16 11.11 -1.00
CA GLU A 68 -8.23 10.18 -1.33
C GLU A 68 -7.79 8.73 -1.14
N MET A 69 -6.60 8.39 -1.64
CA MET A 69 -6.11 7.01 -1.54
C MET A 69 -5.79 6.63 -0.11
N LEU A 70 -5.29 7.56 0.70
CA LEU A 70 -5.07 7.28 2.11
C LEU A 70 -6.39 7.00 2.83
N ALA A 71 -7.44 7.75 2.53
CA ALA A 71 -8.75 7.50 3.13
C ALA A 71 -9.26 6.09 2.74
N ARG A 72 -9.07 5.70 1.49
CA ARG A 72 -9.45 4.36 1.03
C ARG A 72 -8.60 3.28 1.69
N LEU A 73 -7.29 3.50 1.82
CA LEU A 73 -6.41 2.58 2.52
C LEU A 73 -6.87 2.40 3.96
N TYR A 74 -7.16 3.49 4.63
CA TYR A 74 -7.58 3.45 6.03
C TYR A 74 -8.87 2.65 6.23
N ARG A 75 -9.79 2.71 5.27
CA ARG A 75 -11.03 1.93 5.31
C ARG A 75 -10.83 0.45 4.92
N GLY A 76 -9.62 0.08 4.50
CA GLY A 76 -9.38 -1.29 4.05
C GLY A 76 -9.99 -1.59 2.70
N ASP A 77 -10.08 -0.60 1.82
CA ASP A 77 -10.69 -0.73 0.50
C ASP A 77 -9.86 -1.66 -0.39
N ARG A 78 -10.33 -2.86 -0.59
CA ARG A 78 -9.60 -3.88 -1.34
C ARG A 78 -9.66 -3.68 -2.86
N SER A 79 -10.39 -2.66 -3.33
CA SER A 79 -10.40 -2.33 -4.76
C SER A 79 -9.11 -1.64 -5.20
N ILE A 80 -8.32 -1.14 -4.26
CA ILE A 80 -6.98 -0.64 -4.57
C ILE A 80 -5.93 -1.62 -4.06
N PRO A 81 -4.79 -1.76 -4.76
CA PRO A 81 -3.77 -2.72 -4.33
C PRO A 81 -3.31 -2.54 -2.89
N ALA A 82 -3.10 -1.29 -2.46
CA ALA A 82 -2.66 -1.02 -1.09
C ALA A 82 -3.66 -1.52 -0.05
N GLY A 83 -4.94 -1.52 -0.36
CA GLY A 83 -5.98 -1.95 0.57
C GLY A 83 -5.98 -3.45 0.88
N ARG A 84 -5.21 -4.24 0.14
CA ARG A 84 -5.07 -5.68 0.39
C ARG A 84 -3.90 -5.98 1.32
N ILE A 85 -3.13 -4.97 1.72
CA ILE A 85 -2.06 -5.15 2.70
C ILE A 85 -2.69 -5.26 4.09
N SER A 86 -2.17 -6.18 4.89
CA SER A 86 -2.68 -6.41 6.25
C SER A 86 -2.57 -5.16 7.10
N GLN A 87 -3.61 -4.87 7.86
CA GLN A 87 -3.67 -3.69 8.72
C GLN A 87 -3.37 -3.99 10.18
N GLU A 88 -3.36 -5.26 10.57
CA GLU A 88 -3.19 -5.62 11.98
C GLU A 88 -1.89 -5.12 12.57
N GLN A 89 -0.79 -5.19 11.81
CA GLN A 89 0.52 -4.80 12.27
C GLN A 89 1.00 -3.49 11.63
N ALA A 90 0.08 -2.75 11.01
CA ALA A 90 0.42 -1.56 10.23
C ALA A 90 0.13 -0.28 10.99
N PHE A 91 0.93 0.74 10.73
CA PHE A 91 0.59 2.09 11.11
C PHE A 91 1.03 3.07 10.03
N VAL A 92 0.45 4.25 10.07
CA VAL A 92 0.60 5.26 9.03
C VAL A 92 1.23 6.50 9.63
N LEU A 93 2.27 6.98 8.97
CA LEU A 93 2.84 8.29 9.22
C LEU A 93 2.47 9.16 8.02
N ALA A 94 1.66 10.18 8.26
CA ALA A 94 1.14 11.02 7.20
C ALA A 94 1.22 12.49 7.59
N ASP A 95 1.46 13.37 6.60
CA ASP A 95 1.38 14.77 6.88
C ASP A 95 -0.11 15.20 6.90
N ARG A 96 -0.33 16.44 7.30
CA ARG A 96 -1.70 16.97 7.46
C ARG A 96 -2.48 16.94 6.14
N GLU A 97 -1.82 17.26 5.04
CA GLU A 97 -2.47 17.32 3.74
C GLU A 97 -2.90 15.94 3.26
N ALA A 98 -2.04 14.93 3.44
CA ALA A 98 -2.40 13.56 3.09
C ALA A 98 -3.54 13.04 3.97
N ALA A 99 -3.61 13.46 5.22
CA ALA A 99 -4.62 13.03 6.17
C ALA A 99 -5.93 13.83 6.10
N ALA A 100 -6.05 14.76 5.17
CA ALA A 100 -7.15 15.72 5.15
C ALA A 100 -8.55 15.11 5.01
N ARG A 101 -8.64 13.90 4.45
CA ARG A 101 -9.93 13.22 4.26
C ARG A 101 -10.21 12.14 5.30
N LEU A 102 -9.34 12.01 6.29
CA LEU A 102 -9.61 11.11 7.41
C LEU A 102 -10.62 11.77 8.34
N GLY A 103 -11.40 10.94 9.04
CA GLY A 103 -12.45 11.47 9.90
C GLY A 103 -11.91 12.23 11.11
N PRO A 104 -12.73 13.08 11.73
CA PRO A 104 -12.29 13.90 12.87
C PRO A 104 -11.74 13.09 14.04
N GLU A 105 -12.28 11.90 14.27
CA GLU A 105 -11.83 11.04 15.35
C GLU A 105 -10.37 10.61 15.17
N LEU A 106 -9.87 10.65 13.94
CA LEU A 106 -8.50 10.27 13.64
C LEU A 106 -7.53 11.42 13.85
N ALA A 107 -8.01 12.65 13.76
CA ALA A 107 -7.18 13.84 13.96
C ALA A 107 -6.72 13.98 15.40
N LEU A 108 -7.34 13.26 16.32
CA LEU A 108 -7.03 13.32 17.75
C LEU A 108 -5.97 12.31 18.17
N ARG A 109 -5.49 11.50 17.26
CA ARG A 109 -4.52 10.45 17.57
C ARG A 109 -3.09 10.90 17.38
#